data_b96cf8ddf7b492cc576263b18412ba90
#
_entry.id   b96cf8ddf7b492cc576263b18412ba90
#
_cell.length_a   1.000
_cell.length_b   1.000
_cell.length_c   1.000
_cell.angle_alpha   90.00
_cell.angle_beta   90.00
_cell.angle_gamma   90.00
#
_symmetry.space_group_name_H-M   'P 1'
#
loop_
_entity.id
_entity.type
_entity.pdbx_description
1 polymer ?
#
loop_
_entity_poly.entity_id
_entity_poly.type
_entity_poly.pdbx_seq_one_letter_code
_entity_poly.pdbx_strand_id
1 'polypeptide(L)'
;MCGFIKEWIENWKEDKKRNSEIENPGNMSDLLKIVAMKDPKYVKEFIEYNEEILKECHINGDRAVDLIKTVGDPEYIKECLGNVEKMKALDINGDRAVDLIKTVGDPEYIKECLGNVEKMKALDINGDRAVDLIKTVGDPEYIKEYLENVEKMQALNIYGGKVTELLTVEELEPKYIEEWLENIERMRALKIQDFIAADLIKKVEQKIPGYIKKCLENVEKMQALNIQKSNTIDLIRMVEKKEPGYIKKYIKKHIKNGKVNELESDFLIQVIIMTADAKFIDYCKDSGVLNHKTIERLDRFTKISPITLPGQMTIGVEIESEGLASREEIEKIIGNLLKERTWELSSDITLINGTEAISPILRKDTASHEIYTVCNALYSLGQETSERCGGHIHIGADYLTDLQDWKNLRNIWNNTEKILYIISNRKGEIPREEVLKYAKPISGKDESKQKTINLESESDLENFIAGIKKIQGDRFSAINYVNVGEEEKNTIEFRLPNGTLDPTTWIENINLFGGLVRVSHELSKIMLKSEEQRTEEEKKMLYNYEVIQMEQDERKVAEALIGLCVSQEQMQTYLDRYDENSELLEKTPE
;
A
#
# COMPACT_ATOMS: atom_id res chain seq x y z
N MET A 1 -6.79 -37.97 41.25
CA MET A 1 -6.12 -36.90 40.47
C MET A 1 -4.62 -37.18 40.27
N CYS A 2 -3.80 -37.36 41.32
CA CYS A 2 -2.35 -37.60 41.15
C CYS A 2 -1.98 -38.93 40.46
N GLY A 3 -2.80 -39.98 40.54
CA GLY A 3 -2.50 -41.30 39.94
C GLY A 3 -2.61 -41.29 38.42
N PHE A 4 -3.70 -40.76 37.89
CA PHE A 4 -3.97 -40.66 36.45
C PHE A 4 -2.92 -39.77 35.71
N ILE A 5 -2.61 -38.63 36.31
CA ILE A 5 -1.59 -37.71 35.75
C ILE A 5 -0.21 -38.38 35.73
N LYS A 6 0.13 -39.19 36.77
CA LYS A 6 1.40 -39.94 36.79
C LYS A 6 1.44 -41.03 35.74
N GLU A 7 0.38 -41.81 35.61
CA GLU A 7 0.29 -42.91 34.63
C GLU A 7 0.34 -42.37 33.21
N TRP A 8 -0.34 -41.25 32.93
CA TRP A 8 -0.32 -40.57 31.63
C TRP A 8 1.05 -39.95 31.31
N ILE A 9 1.74 -39.32 32.29
CA ILE A 9 3.11 -38.82 32.14
C ILE A 9 4.10 -39.97 31.90
N GLU A 10 3.91 -41.13 32.54
CA GLU A 10 4.76 -42.30 32.35
C GLU A 10 4.55 -42.92 30.97
N ASN A 11 3.32 -43.07 30.52
CA ASN A 11 2.99 -43.52 29.15
C ASN A 11 3.53 -42.57 28.10
N TRP A 12 3.38 -41.23 28.27
CA TRP A 12 3.95 -40.24 27.39
C TRP A 12 5.50 -40.26 27.34
N LYS A 13 6.16 -40.50 28.45
CA LYS A 13 7.62 -40.68 28.51
C LYS A 13 8.08 -41.95 27.80
N GLU A 14 7.29 -43.00 27.82
CA GLU A 14 7.57 -44.22 27.05
C GLU A 14 7.33 -44.02 25.56
N ASP A 15 6.29 -43.32 25.13
CA ASP A 15 6.00 -42.97 23.74
C ASP A 15 7.02 -41.99 23.16
N LYS A 16 7.50 -41.03 23.97
CA LYS A 16 8.61 -40.14 23.56
C LYS A 16 9.93 -40.87 23.37
N LYS A 17 10.16 -41.99 24.04
CA LYS A 17 11.32 -42.87 23.78
C LYS A 17 11.18 -43.64 22.48
N ARG A 18 9.96 -43.83 21.97
CA ARG A 18 9.69 -44.56 20.72
C ARG A 18 9.57 -43.64 19.50
N ASN A 19 9.13 -42.37 19.67
CA ASN A 19 8.95 -41.42 18.60
C ASN A 19 9.67 -40.12 18.92
N SER A 20 10.72 -39.77 18.16
CA SER A 20 11.53 -38.56 18.31
C SER A 20 10.84 -37.28 17.80
N GLU A 21 9.56 -37.30 17.43
CA GLU A 21 8.84 -36.20 16.78
C GLU A 21 7.88 -35.42 17.71
N ILE A 22 7.82 -35.71 19.01
CA ILE A 22 7.00 -34.91 19.93
C ILE A 22 7.85 -33.78 20.51
N GLU A 23 7.93 -32.68 19.79
CA GLU A 23 8.53 -31.42 20.24
C GLU A 23 7.47 -30.51 20.84
N ASN A 24 7.43 -30.33 22.13
CA ASN A 24 7.37 -29.04 22.85
C ASN A 24 6.97 -29.17 24.33
N PRO A 25 7.85 -28.86 25.31
CA PRO A 25 7.53 -28.95 26.75
C PRO A 25 6.50 -27.89 27.21
N GLY A 26 6.23 -26.83 26.44
CA GLY A 26 5.24 -25.79 26.76
C GLY A 26 3.81 -26.35 26.76
N ASN A 27 3.48 -27.19 25.77
CA ASN A 27 2.14 -27.76 25.60
C ASN A 27 1.72 -28.67 26.74
N MET A 28 2.66 -29.37 27.35
CA MET A 28 2.42 -30.26 28.49
C MET A 28 2.02 -29.47 29.76
N SER A 29 2.68 -28.34 30.00
CA SER A 29 2.35 -27.47 31.15
C SER A 29 0.92 -26.92 31.05
N ASP A 30 0.50 -26.58 29.84
CA ASP A 30 -0.85 -26.03 29.61
C ASP A 30 -1.92 -27.11 29.64
N LEU A 31 -1.66 -28.31 29.11
CA LEU A 31 -2.53 -29.46 29.29
C LEU A 31 -2.72 -29.80 30.78
N LEU A 32 -1.66 -29.81 31.59
CA LEU A 32 -1.75 -30.03 33.01
C LEU A 32 -2.57 -28.98 33.76
N LYS A 33 -2.49 -27.72 33.33
CA LYS A 33 -3.35 -26.63 33.86
C LYS A 33 -4.82 -26.87 33.50
N ILE A 34 -5.12 -27.32 32.30
CA ILE A 34 -6.49 -27.62 31.86
C ILE A 34 -7.05 -28.82 32.63
N VAL A 35 -6.27 -29.89 32.77
CA VAL A 35 -6.66 -31.07 33.61
C VAL A 35 -6.91 -30.65 35.04
N ALA A 36 -6.18 -29.67 35.59
CA ALA A 36 -6.41 -29.14 36.91
C ALA A 36 -7.70 -28.29 37.01
N MET A 37 -8.14 -27.69 35.90
CA MET A 37 -9.33 -26.82 35.85
C MET A 37 -10.61 -27.55 35.39
N LYS A 38 -10.50 -28.62 34.62
CA LYS A 38 -11.62 -29.45 34.12
C LYS A 38 -11.54 -30.89 34.69
N ASP A 39 -12.64 -31.65 34.55
CA ASP A 39 -12.66 -33.05 34.95
C ASP A 39 -11.58 -33.86 34.20
N PRO A 40 -10.67 -34.56 34.87
CA PRO A 40 -9.66 -35.43 34.25
C PRO A 40 -10.25 -36.47 33.29
N LYS A 41 -11.47 -36.92 33.55
CA LYS A 41 -12.21 -37.86 32.70
C LYS A 41 -12.52 -37.24 31.33
N TYR A 42 -12.93 -35.98 31.31
CA TYR A 42 -13.19 -35.23 30.08
C TYR A 42 -11.95 -35.16 29.17
N VAL A 43 -10.79 -34.83 29.71
CA VAL A 43 -9.55 -34.71 28.92
C VAL A 43 -9.12 -36.06 28.34
N LYS A 44 -9.30 -37.14 29.14
CA LYS A 44 -9.02 -38.50 28.70
C LYS A 44 -9.95 -38.92 27.55
N GLU A 45 -11.26 -38.74 27.72
CA GLU A 45 -12.26 -39.04 26.69
C GLU A 45 -12.01 -38.22 25.41
N PHE A 46 -11.69 -36.93 25.55
CA PHE A 46 -11.33 -36.08 24.38
C PHE A 46 -10.16 -36.68 23.58
N ILE A 47 -9.08 -37.05 24.23
CA ILE A 47 -7.89 -37.59 23.58
C ILE A 47 -8.20 -38.96 22.96
N GLU A 48 -8.78 -39.89 23.73
CA GLU A 48 -9.06 -41.24 23.25
C GLU A 48 -10.04 -41.31 22.07
N TYR A 49 -11.05 -40.42 22.04
CA TYR A 49 -12.05 -40.38 20.97
C TYR A 49 -11.63 -39.62 19.71
N ASN A 50 -10.72 -38.67 19.83
CA ASN A 50 -10.42 -37.73 18.73
C ASN A 50 -8.97 -37.80 18.22
N GLU A 51 -8.07 -38.63 18.79
CA GLU A 51 -6.65 -38.61 18.46
C GLU A 51 -6.35 -38.80 16.98
N GLU A 52 -6.94 -39.81 16.34
CA GLU A 52 -6.70 -40.10 14.92
C GLU A 52 -7.24 -38.98 14.03
N ILE A 53 -8.46 -38.52 14.30
CA ILE A 53 -9.13 -37.48 13.51
C ILE A 53 -8.43 -36.13 13.66
N LEU A 54 -7.97 -35.78 14.88
CA LEU A 54 -7.20 -34.57 15.13
C LEU A 54 -5.87 -34.57 14.36
N LYS A 55 -5.18 -35.70 14.33
CA LYS A 55 -3.95 -35.86 13.52
C LYS A 55 -4.21 -35.69 12.04
N GLU A 56 -5.29 -36.27 11.53
CA GLU A 56 -5.70 -36.15 10.14
C GLU A 56 -6.03 -34.72 9.71
N CYS A 57 -6.63 -33.92 10.60
CA CYS A 57 -6.91 -32.50 10.38
C CYS A 57 -5.72 -31.58 10.67
N HIS A 58 -4.52 -32.10 10.95
CA HIS A 58 -3.34 -31.34 11.38
C HIS A 58 -3.58 -30.47 12.63
N ILE A 59 -4.49 -30.91 13.51
CA ILE A 59 -4.79 -30.26 14.79
C ILE A 59 -3.93 -30.91 15.86
N ASN A 60 -2.77 -30.35 16.15
CA ASN A 60 -1.79 -30.86 17.12
C ASN A 60 -1.30 -29.74 18.04
N GLY A 61 -0.57 -30.10 19.08
CA GLY A 61 0.06 -29.15 20.00
C GLY A 61 -0.89 -28.09 20.54
N ASP A 62 -0.55 -26.82 20.34
CA ASP A 62 -1.33 -25.68 20.87
C ASP A 62 -2.77 -25.64 20.36
N ARG A 63 -3.00 -26.07 19.10
CA ARG A 63 -4.34 -26.13 18.50
C ARG A 63 -5.26 -27.11 19.19
N ALA A 64 -4.76 -28.31 19.53
CA ALA A 64 -5.52 -29.30 20.27
C ALA A 64 -5.83 -28.81 21.70
N VAL A 65 -4.84 -28.16 22.33
CA VAL A 65 -5.02 -27.54 23.65
C VAL A 65 -6.08 -26.43 23.62
N ASP A 66 -6.09 -25.62 22.58
CA ASP A 66 -7.05 -24.54 22.41
C ASP A 66 -8.49 -25.06 22.21
N LEU A 67 -8.68 -26.14 21.44
CA LEU A 67 -9.97 -26.81 21.33
C LEU A 67 -10.46 -27.37 22.68
N ILE A 68 -9.60 -28.05 23.44
CA ILE A 68 -9.94 -28.57 24.74
C ILE A 68 -10.34 -27.46 25.72
N LYS A 69 -9.69 -26.30 25.64
CA LYS A 69 -10.00 -25.14 26.48
C LYS A 69 -11.37 -24.55 26.20
N THR A 70 -11.71 -24.42 24.93
CA THR A 70 -12.85 -23.62 24.46
C THR A 70 -14.11 -24.43 24.22
N VAL A 71 -13.98 -25.68 23.79
CA VAL A 71 -15.13 -26.55 23.51
C VAL A 71 -15.39 -27.44 24.71
N GLY A 72 -16.62 -27.42 25.22
CA GLY A 72 -17.00 -28.12 26.46
C GLY A 72 -17.33 -29.60 26.29
N ASP A 73 -17.53 -30.09 25.06
CA ASP A 73 -18.05 -31.43 24.77
C ASP A 73 -17.17 -32.17 23.74
N PRO A 74 -16.57 -33.34 24.11
CA PRO A 74 -15.76 -34.14 23.21
C PRO A 74 -16.57 -34.77 22.06
N GLU A 75 -17.82 -35.12 22.28
CA GLU A 75 -18.68 -35.70 21.26
C GLU A 75 -19.02 -34.68 20.17
N TYR A 76 -19.23 -33.39 20.55
CA TYR A 76 -19.38 -32.29 19.61
C TYR A 76 -18.20 -32.19 18.65
N ILE A 77 -16.96 -32.25 19.14
CA ILE A 77 -15.77 -32.18 18.30
C ILE A 77 -15.70 -33.38 17.34
N LYS A 78 -16.02 -34.57 17.81
CA LYS A 78 -16.05 -35.77 17.01
C LYS A 78 -17.10 -35.68 15.89
N GLU A 79 -18.27 -35.15 16.18
CA GLU A 79 -19.32 -34.92 15.17
C GLU A 79 -18.88 -33.88 14.13
N CYS A 80 -18.29 -32.76 14.54
CA CYS A 80 -17.75 -31.75 13.62
C CYS A 80 -16.66 -32.35 12.72
N LEU A 81 -15.74 -33.12 13.27
CA LEU A 81 -14.64 -33.78 12.57
C LEU A 81 -15.08 -35.04 11.80
N GLY A 82 -16.31 -35.51 11.95
CA GLY A 82 -16.84 -36.66 11.20
C GLY A 82 -16.82 -36.47 9.68
N ASN A 83 -16.58 -35.26 9.20
CA ASN A 83 -16.45 -34.92 7.79
C ASN A 83 -15.00 -34.58 7.38
N VAL A 84 -13.99 -35.16 8.03
CA VAL A 84 -12.57 -34.86 7.85
C VAL A 84 -12.11 -34.89 6.39
N GLU A 85 -12.55 -35.88 5.61
CA GLU A 85 -12.21 -35.99 4.18
C GLU A 85 -12.73 -34.82 3.36
N LYS A 86 -13.94 -34.32 3.68
CA LYS A 86 -14.52 -33.15 3.02
C LYS A 86 -13.83 -31.85 3.45
N MET A 87 -13.47 -31.75 4.72
CA MET A 87 -12.67 -30.62 5.24
C MET A 87 -11.31 -30.54 4.55
N LYS A 88 -10.59 -31.67 4.46
CA LYS A 88 -9.33 -31.75 3.71
C LYS A 88 -9.50 -31.38 2.24
N ALA A 89 -10.56 -31.85 1.61
CA ALA A 89 -10.84 -31.55 0.19
C ALA A 89 -11.04 -30.04 -0.08
N LEU A 90 -11.42 -29.26 0.93
CA LEU A 90 -11.54 -27.81 0.91
C LEU A 90 -10.36 -27.09 1.57
N ASP A 91 -9.27 -27.80 1.89
CA ASP A 91 -8.10 -27.24 2.61
C ASP A 91 -8.46 -26.61 3.97
N ILE A 92 -9.49 -27.15 4.65
CA ILE A 92 -9.88 -26.77 6.02
C ILE A 92 -9.13 -27.68 6.98
N ASN A 93 -7.94 -27.24 7.43
CA ASN A 93 -7.08 -28.00 8.35
C ASN A 93 -6.40 -27.05 9.35
N GLY A 94 -5.73 -27.61 10.37
CA GLY A 94 -4.99 -26.83 11.36
C GLY A 94 -5.82 -25.73 12.02
N ASP A 95 -5.37 -24.48 11.91
CA ASP A 95 -6.03 -23.32 12.54
C ASP A 95 -7.44 -23.07 11.97
N ARG A 96 -7.65 -23.32 10.68
CA ARG A 96 -8.95 -23.19 10.02
C ARG A 96 -9.99 -24.15 10.58
N ALA A 97 -9.60 -25.41 10.80
CA ALA A 97 -10.49 -26.40 11.39
C ALA A 97 -10.82 -26.05 12.85
N VAL A 98 -9.83 -25.58 13.62
CA VAL A 98 -10.04 -25.10 14.99
C VAL A 98 -11.00 -23.91 15.03
N ASP A 99 -10.80 -22.93 14.16
CA ASP A 99 -11.65 -21.73 14.08
C ASP A 99 -13.09 -22.08 13.71
N LEU A 100 -13.28 -22.97 12.73
CA LEU A 100 -14.61 -23.47 12.34
C LEU A 100 -15.34 -24.13 13.51
N ILE A 101 -14.70 -25.08 14.20
CA ILE A 101 -15.29 -25.83 15.31
C ILE A 101 -15.63 -24.92 16.50
N LYS A 102 -14.80 -23.92 16.77
CA LYS A 102 -15.02 -22.98 17.89
C LYS A 102 -16.15 -21.97 17.64
N THR A 103 -16.35 -21.58 16.40
CA THR A 103 -17.28 -20.49 16.05
C THR A 103 -18.64 -20.97 15.62
N VAL A 104 -18.76 -22.15 15.02
CA VAL A 104 -20.03 -22.73 14.58
C VAL A 104 -20.54 -23.67 15.67
N GLY A 105 -21.60 -23.32 16.36
CA GLY A 105 -22.13 -24.07 17.50
C GLY A 105 -22.92 -25.35 17.13
N ASP A 106 -23.00 -25.75 15.85
CA ASP A 106 -23.84 -26.86 15.37
C ASP A 106 -23.07 -27.77 14.41
N PRO A 107 -22.77 -29.05 14.78
CA PRO A 107 -22.03 -29.98 13.93
C PRO A 107 -22.85 -30.46 12.72
N GLU A 108 -24.17 -30.54 12.83
CA GLU A 108 -25.04 -30.93 11.70
C GLU A 108 -25.05 -29.85 10.64
N TYR A 109 -25.06 -28.57 11.04
CA TYR A 109 -24.89 -27.45 10.14
C TYR A 109 -23.57 -27.53 9.35
N ILE A 110 -22.43 -27.79 10.02
CA ILE A 110 -21.13 -27.98 9.35
C ILE A 110 -21.21 -29.12 8.34
N LYS A 111 -21.81 -30.22 8.69
CA LYS A 111 -21.95 -31.41 7.84
C LYS A 111 -22.80 -31.14 6.61
N GLU A 112 -23.89 -30.40 6.73
CA GLU A 112 -24.77 -30.01 5.64
C GLU A 112 -24.04 -29.04 4.68
N CYS A 113 -23.36 -28.01 5.19
CA CYS A 113 -22.53 -27.11 4.39
C CYS A 113 -21.45 -27.87 3.60
N LEU A 114 -20.75 -28.79 4.25
CA LEU A 114 -19.74 -29.66 3.62
C LEU A 114 -20.36 -30.70 2.68
N GLY A 115 -21.68 -30.82 2.61
CA GLY A 115 -22.38 -31.58 1.59
C GLY A 115 -22.15 -31.07 0.16
N ASN A 116 -21.77 -29.80 0.01
CA ASN A 116 -21.54 -29.11 -1.25
C ASN A 116 -20.05 -29.02 -1.69
N VAL A 117 -19.18 -29.86 -1.15
CA VAL A 117 -17.71 -29.85 -1.39
C VAL A 117 -17.34 -29.73 -2.87
N GLU A 118 -17.93 -30.56 -3.74
CA GLU A 118 -17.58 -30.57 -5.16
C GLU A 118 -17.94 -29.25 -5.87
N LYS A 119 -19.07 -28.66 -5.50
CA LYS A 119 -19.49 -27.36 -6.04
C LYS A 119 -18.62 -26.22 -5.52
N MET A 120 -18.25 -26.26 -4.24
CA MET A 120 -17.33 -25.28 -3.64
C MET A 120 -15.96 -25.35 -4.33
N LYS A 121 -15.41 -26.54 -4.53
CA LYS A 121 -14.15 -26.73 -5.28
C LYS A 121 -14.24 -26.21 -6.70
N ALA A 122 -15.34 -26.49 -7.40
CA ALA A 122 -15.56 -26.02 -8.77
C ALA A 122 -15.54 -24.48 -8.88
N LEU A 123 -15.84 -23.77 -7.79
CA LEU A 123 -15.80 -22.31 -7.69
C LEU A 123 -14.57 -21.77 -6.95
N ASP A 124 -13.57 -22.60 -6.68
CA ASP A 124 -12.35 -22.22 -5.94
C ASP A 124 -12.64 -21.65 -4.54
N ILE A 125 -13.67 -22.17 -3.87
CA ILE A 125 -14.00 -21.87 -2.48
C ILE A 125 -13.29 -22.89 -1.60
N ASN A 126 -12.12 -22.53 -1.06
CA ASN A 126 -11.27 -23.38 -0.22
C ASN A 126 -10.60 -22.59 0.89
N GLY A 127 -9.96 -23.28 1.83
CA GLY A 127 -9.22 -22.67 2.94
C GLY A 127 -10.04 -21.67 3.74
N ASP A 128 -9.53 -20.46 3.94
CA ASP A 128 -10.18 -19.41 4.72
C ASP A 128 -11.55 -19.03 4.13
N ARG A 129 -11.69 -19.02 2.80
CA ARG A 129 -12.95 -18.69 2.12
C ARG A 129 -14.06 -19.68 2.44
N ALA A 130 -13.74 -20.96 2.52
CA ALA A 130 -14.71 -21.99 2.89
C ALA A 130 -15.13 -21.86 4.36
N VAL A 131 -14.19 -21.57 5.25
CA VAL A 131 -14.44 -21.30 6.67
C VAL A 131 -15.33 -20.07 6.83
N ASP A 132 -14.98 -18.96 6.19
CA ASP A 132 -15.74 -17.70 6.28
C ASP A 132 -17.16 -17.89 5.75
N LEU A 133 -17.34 -18.63 4.65
CA LEU A 133 -18.65 -18.94 4.10
C LEU A 133 -19.51 -19.71 5.11
N ILE A 134 -18.98 -20.80 5.69
CA ILE A 134 -19.71 -21.64 6.64
C ILE A 134 -20.04 -20.85 7.93
N LYS A 135 -19.17 -19.95 8.36
CA LYS A 135 -19.38 -19.13 9.56
C LYS A 135 -20.43 -18.03 9.39
N THR A 136 -20.51 -17.45 8.18
CA THR A 136 -21.33 -16.24 7.93
C THR A 136 -22.71 -16.54 7.40
N VAL A 137 -22.90 -17.62 6.66
CA VAL A 137 -24.20 -17.99 6.12
C VAL A 137 -24.94 -18.86 7.13
N GLY A 138 -25.99 -18.35 7.74
CA GLY A 138 -26.74 -19.03 8.80
C GLY A 138 -27.64 -20.19 8.34
N ASP A 139 -27.73 -20.48 7.02
CA ASP A 139 -28.61 -21.52 6.46
C ASP A 139 -27.88 -22.38 5.41
N PRO A 140 -27.67 -23.70 5.64
CA PRO A 140 -26.99 -24.59 4.72
C PRO A 140 -27.77 -24.83 3.41
N GLU A 141 -29.09 -24.80 3.43
CA GLU A 141 -29.91 -24.91 2.21
C GLU A 141 -29.70 -23.69 1.30
N TYR A 142 -29.50 -22.51 1.86
CA TYR A 142 -29.17 -21.33 1.10
C TYR A 142 -27.84 -21.49 0.34
N ILE A 143 -26.80 -22.02 1.00
CA ILE A 143 -25.52 -22.35 0.33
C ILE A 143 -25.75 -23.35 -0.80
N LYS A 144 -26.53 -24.37 -0.56
CA LYS A 144 -26.80 -25.41 -1.53
C LYS A 144 -27.54 -24.87 -2.76
N GLU A 145 -28.63 -24.14 -2.56
CA GLU A 145 -29.43 -23.54 -3.65
C GLU A 145 -28.58 -22.57 -4.47
N TYR A 146 -27.77 -21.77 -3.81
CA TYR A 146 -26.89 -20.83 -4.49
C TYR A 146 -25.84 -21.56 -5.35
N LEU A 147 -25.21 -22.60 -4.80
CA LEU A 147 -24.24 -23.42 -5.50
C LEU A 147 -24.87 -24.31 -6.61
N GLU A 148 -26.18 -24.39 -6.75
CA GLU A 148 -26.83 -25.00 -7.93
C GLU A 148 -26.56 -24.24 -9.22
N ASN A 149 -26.19 -22.96 -9.12
CA ASN A 149 -25.80 -22.10 -10.24
C ASN A 149 -24.31 -22.11 -10.59
N VAL A 150 -23.54 -23.14 -10.18
CA VAL A 150 -22.07 -23.25 -10.40
C VAL A 150 -21.69 -22.99 -11.86
N GLU A 151 -22.38 -23.62 -12.81
CA GLU A 151 -22.09 -23.46 -14.25
C GLU A 151 -22.30 -22.02 -14.73
N LYS A 152 -23.34 -21.34 -14.24
CA LYS A 152 -23.57 -19.92 -14.54
C LYS A 152 -22.52 -19.03 -13.93
N MET A 153 -22.11 -19.29 -12.68
CA MET A 153 -21.04 -18.55 -12.00
C MET A 153 -19.71 -18.74 -12.73
N GLN A 154 -19.37 -19.96 -13.12
CA GLN A 154 -18.19 -20.26 -13.91
C GLN A 154 -18.20 -19.53 -15.26
N ALA A 155 -19.34 -19.53 -15.95
CA ALA A 155 -19.51 -18.81 -17.22
C ALA A 155 -19.31 -17.30 -17.07
N LEU A 156 -19.52 -16.75 -15.86
CA LEU A 156 -19.27 -15.34 -15.51
C LEU A 156 -17.89 -15.09 -14.91
N ASN A 157 -17.02 -16.12 -14.81
CA ASN A 157 -15.74 -16.08 -14.11
C ASN A 157 -15.86 -15.57 -12.66
N ILE A 158 -16.89 -16.00 -11.95
CA ILE A 158 -17.10 -15.71 -10.53
C ILE A 158 -16.54 -16.88 -9.74
N TYR A 159 -15.38 -16.69 -9.09
CA TYR A 159 -14.64 -17.72 -8.36
C TYR A 159 -14.13 -17.18 -7.01
N GLY A 160 -13.79 -18.09 -6.11
CA GLY A 160 -13.08 -17.82 -4.87
C GLY A 160 -13.75 -16.75 -4.01
N GLY A 161 -13.01 -15.72 -3.60
CA GLY A 161 -13.50 -14.64 -2.74
C GLY A 161 -14.76 -13.95 -3.28
N LYS A 162 -14.91 -13.81 -4.60
CA LYS A 162 -16.08 -13.18 -5.20
C LYS A 162 -17.36 -13.99 -4.97
N VAL A 163 -17.27 -15.32 -4.96
CA VAL A 163 -18.41 -16.19 -4.62
C VAL A 163 -18.74 -16.07 -3.14
N THR A 164 -17.71 -16.11 -2.30
CA THR A 164 -17.89 -15.98 -0.84
C THR A 164 -18.55 -14.66 -0.49
N GLU A 165 -18.07 -13.55 -1.05
CA GLU A 165 -18.68 -12.23 -0.85
C GLU A 165 -20.15 -12.18 -1.30
N LEU A 166 -20.49 -12.78 -2.43
CA LEU A 166 -21.87 -12.85 -2.89
C LEU A 166 -22.76 -13.68 -1.96
N LEU A 167 -22.26 -14.82 -1.48
CA LEU A 167 -22.99 -15.70 -0.58
C LEU A 167 -23.18 -15.13 0.83
N THR A 168 -22.30 -14.23 1.26
CA THR A 168 -22.38 -13.58 2.57
C THR A 168 -23.26 -12.32 2.58
N VAL A 169 -23.79 -11.90 1.42
CA VAL A 169 -24.75 -10.80 1.35
C VAL A 169 -26.12 -11.29 1.81
N GLU A 170 -26.58 -10.81 2.97
CA GLU A 170 -27.93 -11.08 3.46
C GLU A 170 -28.99 -10.70 2.43
N GLU A 171 -30.01 -11.54 2.24
CA GLU A 171 -31.16 -11.32 1.33
C GLU A 171 -30.91 -11.62 -0.17
N LEU A 172 -29.80 -12.24 -0.56
CA LEU A 172 -29.56 -12.61 -1.95
C LEU A 172 -30.23 -13.96 -2.28
N GLU A 173 -31.41 -13.95 -2.85
CA GLU A 173 -32.06 -15.21 -3.30
C GLU A 173 -31.40 -15.73 -4.60
N PRO A 174 -31.07 -17.04 -4.70
CA PRO A 174 -30.38 -17.65 -5.85
C PRO A 174 -31.08 -17.41 -7.20
N LYS A 175 -32.41 -17.32 -7.19
CA LYS A 175 -33.22 -17.06 -8.39
C LYS A 175 -32.99 -15.72 -9.07
N TYR A 176 -32.33 -14.76 -8.35
CA TYR A 176 -32.11 -13.43 -8.88
C TYR A 176 -30.78 -13.28 -9.63
N ILE A 177 -29.95 -14.34 -9.74
CA ILE A 177 -28.64 -14.24 -10.41
C ILE A 177 -28.73 -13.75 -11.85
N GLU A 178 -29.80 -14.06 -12.57
CA GLU A 178 -30.01 -13.55 -13.93
C GLU A 178 -30.63 -12.15 -13.95
N GLU A 179 -31.56 -11.88 -13.06
CA GLU A 179 -32.31 -10.62 -13.03
C GLU A 179 -31.49 -9.45 -12.41
N TRP A 180 -30.62 -9.74 -11.45
CA TRP A 180 -29.84 -8.68 -10.78
C TRP A 180 -28.73 -8.09 -11.64
N LEU A 181 -28.21 -8.84 -12.62
CA LEU A 181 -27.27 -8.31 -13.61
C LEU A 181 -27.87 -7.17 -14.45
N GLU A 182 -29.20 -7.10 -14.58
CA GLU A 182 -29.91 -6.07 -15.33
C GLU A 182 -30.46 -4.95 -14.45
N ASN A 183 -30.46 -5.11 -13.13
CA ASN A 183 -31.17 -4.21 -12.23
C ASN A 183 -30.29 -3.66 -11.11
N ILE A 184 -29.75 -2.46 -11.34
CA ILE A 184 -28.86 -1.77 -10.38
C ILE A 184 -29.55 -1.51 -9.02
N GLU A 185 -30.86 -1.22 -9.01
CA GLU A 185 -31.61 -1.01 -7.77
C GLU A 185 -31.66 -2.28 -6.91
N ARG A 186 -31.79 -3.43 -7.55
CA ARG A 186 -31.70 -4.72 -6.84
C ARG A 186 -30.27 -5.01 -6.37
N MET A 187 -29.24 -4.71 -7.18
CA MET A 187 -27.85 -4.83 -6.75
C MET A 187 -27.59 -4.02 -5.48
N ARG A 188 -28.10 -2.77 -5.42
CA ARG A 188 -28.00 -1.94 -4.23
C ARG A 188 -28.73 -2.55 -3.03
N ALA A 189 -29.96 -3.03 -3.21
CA ALA A 189 -30.75 -3.69 -2.16
C ALA A 189 -30.04 -4.94 -1.62
N LEU A 190 -29.30 -5.65 -2.48
CA LEU A 190 -28.50 -6.83 -2.15
C LEU A 190 -27.10 -6.49 -1.63
N LYS A 191 -26.80 -5.21 -1.36
CA LYS A 191 -25.50 -4.72 -0.89
C LYS A 191 -24.33 -5.08 -1.83
N ILE A 192 -24.58 -5.34 -3.11
CA ILE A 192 -23.55 -5.57 -4.11
C ILE A 192 -22.99 -4.22 -4.51
N GLN A 193 -21.79 -3.93 -4.05
CA GLN A 193 -21.16 -2.62 -4.16
C GLN A 193 -19.71 -2.75 -4.65
N ASP A 194 -19.12 -1.60 -4.98
CA ASP A 194 -17.72 -1.44 -5.29
C ASP A 194 -17.21 -2.36 -6.42
N PHE A 195 -16.11 -3.07 -6.18
CA PHE A 195 -15.44 -3.89 -7.19
C PHE A 195 -16.34 -5.05 -7.67
N ILE A 196 -17.18 -5.60 -6.80
CA ILE A 196 -18.15 -6.65 -7.19
C ILE A 196 -19.15 -6.08 -8.19
N ALA A 197 -19.70 -4.90 -7.91
CA ALA A 197 -20.63 -4.23 -8.81
C ALA A 197 -19.94 -3.87 -10.14
N ALA A 198 -18.72 -3.34 -10.09
CA ALA A 198 -17.94 -3.01 -11.28
C ALA A 198 -17.62 -4.25 -12.13
N ASP A 199 -17.22 -5.35 -11.50
CA ASP A 199 -16.91 -6.60 -12.18
C ASP A 199 -18.16 -7.21 -12.84
N LEU A 200 -19.30 -7.17 -12.16
CA LEU A 200 -20.58 -7.56 -12.74
C LEU A 200 -20.98 -6.71 -13.94
N ILE A 201 -20.85 -5.39 -13.84
CA ILE A 201 -21.10 -4.48 -14.96
C ILE A 201 -20.22 -4.85 -16.17
N LYS A 202 -18.94 -5.16 -15.95
CA LYS A 202 -18.01 -5.62 -16.99
C LYS A 202 -18.45 -6.95 -17.61
N LYS A 203 -18.92 -7.91 -16.80
CA LYS A 203 -19.42 -9.21 -17.27
C LYS A 203 -20.71 -9.07 -18.11
N VAL A 204 -21.63 -8.21 -17.68
CA VAL A 204 -22.84 -7.90 -18.44
C VAL A 204 -22.51 -7.23 -19.77
N GLU A 205 -21.52 -6.34 -19.82
CA GLU A 205 -21.05 -5.71 -21.07
C GLU A 205 -20.61 -6.75 -22.12
N GLN A 206 -20.04 -7.89 -21.71
CA GLN A 206 -19.65 -8.97 -22.64
C GLN A 206 -20.85 -9.60 -23.33
N LYS A 207 -22.01 -9.66 -22.66
CA LYS A 207 -23.28 -10.23 -23.17
C LYS A 207 -24.19 -9.17 -23.80
N ILE A 208 -24.18 -7.97 -23.23
CA ILE A 208 -25.06 -6.85 -23.65
C ILE A 208 -24.16 -5.63 -23.93
N PRO A 209 -23.61 -5.50 -25.16
CA PRO A 209 -22.77 -4.38 -25.52
C PRO A 209 -23.45 -3.03 -25.28
N GLY A 210 -22.71 -2.08 -24.68
CA GLY A 210 -23.21 -0.75 -24.30
C GLY A 210 -23.84 -0.69 -22.91
N TYR A 211 -23.83 -1.79 -22.13
CA TYR A 211 -24.34 -1.79 -20.75
C TYR A 211 -23.54 -0.88 -19.82
N ILE A 212 -22.21 -0.93 -19.90
CA ILE A 212 -21.33 -0.03 -19.12
C ILE A 212 -21.72 1.42 -19.36
N LYS A 213 -21.92 1.81 -20.62
CA LYS A 213 -22.31 3.17 -21.00
C LYS A 213 -23.63 3.59 -20.37
N LYS A 214 -24.64 2.70 -20.37
CA LYS A 214 -25.94 2.96 -19.72
C LYS A 214 -25.77 3.14 -18.19
N CYS A 215 -24.90 2.37 -17.55
CA CYS A 215 -24.59 2.54 -16.14
C CYS A 215 -23.93 3.89 -15.87
N LEU A 216 -22.89 4.23 -16.63
CA LEU A 216 -22.14 5.49 -16.48
C LEU A 216 -22.99 6.75 -16.79
N GLU A 217 -24.01 6.63 -17.64
CA GLU A 217 -24.97 7.71 -17.90
C GLU A 217 -25.89 8.00 -16.71
N ASN A 218 -25.97 7.09 -15.75
CA ASN A 218 -26.77 7.23 -14.54
C ASN A 218 -25.87 7.32 -13.30
N VAL A 219 -25.30 8.52 -13.07
CA VAL A 219 -24.37 8.80 -11.97
C VAL A 219 -24.98 8.47 -10.60
N GLU A 220 -26.26 8.76 -10.39
CA GLU A 220 -26.95 8.47 -9.13
C GLU A 220 -26.97 6.97 -8.84
N LYS A 221 -27.13 6.14 -9.87
CA LYS A 221 -27.08 4.68 -9.72
C LYS A 221 -25.66 4.18 -9.43
N MET A 222 -24.64 4.75 -10.08
CA MET A 222 -23.24 4.40 -9.82
C MET A 222 -22.84 4.77 -8.39
N GLN A 223 -23.21 5.97 -7.92
CA GLN A 223 -23.04 6.39 -6.53
C GLN A 223 -23.80 5.50 -5.55
N ALA A 224 -25.02 5.08 -5.92
CA ALA A 224 -25.82 4.19 -5.10
C ALA A 224 -25.19 2.81 -4.91
N LEU A 225 -24.39 2.35 -5.86
CA LEU A 225 -23.62 1.10 -5.77
C LEU A 225 -22.29 1.30 -5.05
N ASN A 226 -21.99 2.50 -4.60
CA ASN A 226 -20.76 2.83 -3.88
C ASN A 226 -19.48 2.33 -4.59
N ILE A 227 -19.52 2.36 -5.96
CA ILE A 227 -18.38 1.91 -6.77
C ILE A 227 -17.23 2.88 -6.56
N GLN A 228 -16.09 2.36 -6.12
CA GLN A 228 -14.90 3.16 -5.88
C GLN A 228 -14.42 3.87 -7.16
N LYS A 229 -13.70 4.95 -6.96
CA LYS A 229 -13.18 5.83 -8.00
C LYS A 229 -12.38 5.06 -9.06
N SER A 230 -11.44 4.20 -8.63
CA SER A 230 -10.61 3.36 -9.51
C SER A 230 -11.45 2.45 -10.41
N ASN A 231 -12.46 1.80 -9.87
CA ASN A 231 -13.37 0.94 -10.61
C ASN A 231 -14.23 1.72 -11.62
N THR A 232 -14.73 2.91 -11.25
CA THR A 232 -15.49 3.78 -12.16
C THR A 232 -14.61 4.27 -13.31
N ILE A 233 -13.36 4.64 -13.03
CA ILE A 233 -12.39 5.06 -14.04
C ILE A 233 -12.10 3.92 -15.02
N ASP A 234 -11.94 2.70 -14.53
CA ASP A 234 -11.72 1.54 -15.39
C ASP A 234 -12.92 1.27 -16.32
N LEU A 235 -14.14 1.39 -15.83
CA LEU A 235 -15.35 1.31 -16.67
C LEU A 235 -15.39 2.40 -17.75
N ILE A 236 -15.05 3.65 -17.41
CA ILE A 236 -14.96 4.76 -18.36
C ILE A 236 -13.89 4.48 -19.42
N ARG A 237 -12.73 3.95 -19.01
CA ARG A 237 -11.63 3.58 -19.92
C ARG A 237 -12.04 2.48 -20.90
N MET A 238 -12.78 1.50 -20.44
CA MET A 238 -13.31 0.45 -21.32
C MET A 238 -14.25 1.02 -22.41
N VAL A 239 -15.10 1.99 -22.06
CA VAL A 239 -15.96 2.65 -23.04
C VAL A 239 -15.13 3.53 -24.00
N GLU A 240 -14.16 4.28 -23.51
CA GLU A 240 -13.27 5.12 -24.34
C GLU A 240 -12.48 4.28 -25.35
N LYS A 241 -12.00 3.07 -24.95
CA LYS A 241 -11.34 2.12 -25.88
C LYS A 241 -12.25 1.70 -27.04
N LYS A 242 -13.57 1.54 -26.78
CA LYS A 242 -14.56 1.14 -27.81
C LYS A 242 -15.12 2.33 -28.61
N GLU A 243 -15.30 3.46 -27.95
CA GLU A 243 -15.87 4.69 -28.51
C GLU A 243 -14.92 5.88 -28.22
N PRO A 244 -13.86 6.10 -28.99
CA PRO A 244 -12.95 7.22 -28.79
C PRO A 244 -13.67 8.55 -28.74
N GLY A 245 -13.35 9.38 -27.73
CA GLY A 245 -13.99 10.65 -27.46
C GLY A 245 -15.23 10.58 -26.54
N TYR A 246 -15.52 9.40 -25.99
CA TYR A 246 -16.61 9.22 -25.01
C TYR A 246 -16.37 10.08 -23.77
N ILE A 247 -15.15 10.10 -23.23
CA ILE A 247 -14.78 10.90 -22.04
C ILE A 247 -15.14 12.37 -22.23
N LYS A 248 -14.75 12.95 -23.37
CA LYS A 248 -15.05 14.36 -23.67
C LYS A 248 -16.55 14.63 -23.73
N LYS A 249 -17.33 13.71 -24.28
CA LYS A 249 -18.81 13.80 -24.31
C LYS A 249 -19.39 13.68 -22.91
N TYR A 250 -18.88 12.75 -22.12
CA TYR A 250 -19.30 12.52 -20.74
C TYR A 250 -19.11 13.79 -19.89
N ILE A 251 -17.90 14.35 -19.87
CA ILE A 251 -17.59 15.57 -19.12
C ILE A 251 -18.42 16.78 -19.62
N LYS A 252 -18.48 17.00 -20.95
CA LYS A 252 -19.28 18.11 -21.52
C LYS A 252 -20.76 18.02 -21.15
N LYS A 253 -21.33 16.80 -21.10
CA LYS A 253 -22.71 16.58 -20.63
C LYS A 253 -22.88 17.00 -19.16
N HIS A 254 -21.95 16.64 -18.28
CA HIS A 254 -22.00 17.02 -16.87
C HIS A 254 -21.82 18.53 -16.68
N ILE A 255 -20.89 19.16 -17.42
CA ILE A 255 -20.72 20.61 -17.44
C ILE A 255 -22.05 21.31 -17.85
N LYS A 256 -22.64 20.87 -18.96
CA LYS A 256 -23.88 21.46 -19.49
C LYS A 256 -25.07 21.31 -18.54
N ASN A 257 -25.13 20.23 -17.79
CA ASN A 257 -26.23 19.95 -16.86
C ASN A 257 -26.00 20.54 -15.46
N GLY A 258 -24.89 21.24 -15.21
CA GLY A 258 -24.54 21.79 -13.90
C GLY A 258 -24.20 20.76 -12.84
N LYS A 259 -23.98 19.49 -13.24
CA LYS A 259 -23.74 18.35 -12.36
C LYS A 259 -22.27 18.02 -12.11
N VAL A 260 -21.34 18.84 -12.59
CA VAL A 260 -19.89 18.63 -12.40
C VAL A 260 -19.49 18.68 -10.94
N ASN A 261 -20.12 19.55 -10.15
CA ASN A 261 -19.83 19.67 -8.72
C ASN A 261 -20.35 18.49 -7.88
N GLU A 262 -21.16 17.60 -8.47
CA GLU A 262 -21.56 16.33 -7.85
C GLU A 262 -20.48 15.25 -7.97
N LEU A 263 -19.48 15.46 -8.85
CA LEU A 263 -18.34 14.57 -9.01
C LEU A 263 -17.22 14.95 -8.03
N GLU A 264 -16.63 13.97 -7.42
CA GLU A 264 -15.45 14.17 -6.57
C GLU A 264 -14.32 14.82 -7.39
N SER A 265 -13.62 15.80 -6.80
CA SER A 265 -12.57 16.58 -7.51
C SER A 265 -11.48 15.68 -8.09
N ASP A 266 -11.04 14.65 -7.35
CA ASP A 266 -9.97 13.76 -7.79
C ASP A 266 -10.40 12.87 -8.96
N PHE A 267 -11.60 12.33 -8.90
CA PHE A 267 -12.19 11.60 -10.00
C PHE A 267 -12.29 12.46 -11.26
N LEU A 268 -12.79 13.69 -11.10
CA LEU A 268 -12.94 14.61 -12.23
C LEU A 268 -11.59 14.96 -12.87
N ILE A 269 -10.56 15.26 -12.05
CA ILE A 269 -9.21 15.54 -12.54
C ILE A 269 -8.67 14.35 -13.32
N GLN A 270 -8.78 13.14 -12.75
CA GLN A 270 -8.29 11.93 -13.38
C GLN A 270 -8.95 11.66 -14.74
N VAL A 271 -10.28 11.77 -14.79
CA VAL A 271 -11.03 11.60 -16.05
C VAL A 271 -10.68 12.67 -17.10
N ILE A 272 -10.43 13.91 -16.69
CA ILE A 272 -9.97 14.98 -17.60
C ILE A 272 -8.57 14.67 -18.13
N ILE A 273 -7.63 14.25 -17.26
CA ILE A 273 -6.25 13.90 -17.64
C ILE A 273 -6.22 12.71 -18.63
N MET A 274 -7.12 11.72 -18.44
CA MET A 274 -7.24 10.58 -19.37
C MET A 274 -7.48 10.99 -20.83
N THR A 275 -8.01 12.19 -21.09
CA THR A 275 -8.21 12.65 -22.47
C THR A 275 -6.92 12.95 -23.20
N ALA A 276 -5.82 13.21 -22.49
CA ALA A 276 -4.53 13.68 -23.01
C ALA A 276 -4.65 14.85 -24.04
N ASP A 277 -5.69 15.67 -23.91
CA ASP A 277 -6.02 16.75 -24.85
C ASP A 277 -5.94 18.11 -24.15
N ALA A 278 -4.82 18.81 -24.35
CA ALA A 278 -4.57 20.13 -23.75
C ALA A 278 -5.72 21.13 -24.02
N LYS A 279 -6.25 21.16 -25.26
CA LYS A 279 -7.36 22.07 -25.60
C LYS A 279 -8.65 21.74 -24.84
N PHE A 280 -8.88 20.45 -24.60
CA PHE A 280 -10.04 20.04 -23.79
C PHE A 280 -9.83 20.33 -22.31
N ILE A 281 -8.61 20.19 -21.82
CA ILE A 281 -8.24 20.55 -20.45
C ILE A 281 -8.46 22.04 -20.23
N ASP A 282 -7.97 22.90 -21.13
CA ASP A 282 -8.20 24.35 -21.09
C ASP A 282 -9.69 24.68 -21.16
N TYR A 283 -10.44 24.03 -22.05
CA TYR A 283 -11.90 24.18 -22.11
C TYR A 283 -12.57 23.87 -20.75
N CYS A 284 -12.13 22.82 -20.05
CA CYS A 284 -12.67 22.49 -18.73
C CYS A 284 -12.35 23.57 -17.69
N LYS A 285 -11.11 24.11 -17.70
CA LYS A 285 -10.69 25.20 -16.80
C LYS A 285 -11.50 26.48 -17.05
N ASP A 286 -11.68 26.82 -18.31
CA ASP A 286 -12.39 28.06 -18.72
C ASP A 286 -13.91 27.95 -18.62
N SER A 287 -14.44 26.78 -18.39
CA SER A 287 -15.89 26.54 -18.34
C SER A 287 -16.63 27.28 -17.21
N GLY A 288 -15.91 27.77 -16.21
CA GLY A 288 -16.46 28.44 -15.02
C GLY A 288 -17.20 27.50 -14.05
N VAL A 289 -17.20 26.19 -14.31
CA VAL A 289 -17.87 25.17 -13.46
C VAL A 289 -16.91 24.51 -12.47
N LEU A 290 -15.60 24.52 -12.76
CA LEU A 290 -14.60 24.00 -11.83
C LEU A 290 -14.31 25.03 -10.75
N ASN A 291 -14.28 24.61 -9.49
CA ASN A 291 -13.85 25.49 -8.41
C ASN A 291 -12.33 25.73 -8.47
N HIS A 292 -11.88 26.81 -7.79
CA HIS A 292 -10.47 27.22 -7.80
C HIS A 292 -9.52 26.09 -7.36
N LYS A 293 -9.88 25.35 -6.32
CA LYS A 293 -9.06 24.23 -5.79
C LYS A 293 -8.89 23.11 -6.83
N THR A 294 -9.95 22.78 -7.56
CA THR A 294 -9.91 21.78 -8.64
C THR A 294 -9.02 22.25 -9.80
N ILE A 295 -9.10 23.54 -10.18
CA ILE A 295 -8.26 24.14 -11.23
C ILE A 295 -6.79 24.11 -10.80
N GLU A 296 -6.49 24.55 -9.59
CA GLU A 296 -5.14 24.54 -9.02
C GLU A 296 -4.53 23.13 -9.03
N ARG A 297 -5.31 22.13 -8.60
CA ARG A 297 -4.87 20.74 -8.64
C ARG A 297 -4.68 20.23 -10.07
N LEU A 298 -5.56 20.58 -11.00
CA LEU A 298 -5.41 20.23 -12.42
C LEU A 298 -4.16 20.86 -13.03
N ASP A 299 -3.81 22.09 -12.62
CA ASP A 299 -2.56 22.75 -13.02
C ASP A 299 -1.31 21.97 -12.58
N ARG A 300 -1.34 21.34 -11.42
CA ARG A 300 -0.22 20.49 -10.93
C ARG A 300 0.09 19.32 -11.86
N PHE A 301 -0.89 18.81 -12.60
CA PHE A 301 -0.74 17.74 -13.58
C PHE A 301 -0.48 18.24 -15.01
N THR A 302 -0.65 19.52 -15.28
CA THR A 302 -0.60 20.06 -16.66
C THR A 302 0.45 21.13 -16.88
N LYS A 303 0.90 21.83 -15.83
CA LYS A 303 1.96 22.82 -15.89
C LYS A 303 3.27 22.24 -15.40
N ILE A 304 4.21 22.07 -16.31
CA ILE A 304 5.52 21.49 -15.99
C ILE A 304 6.33 22.49 -15.16
N SER A 305 6.64 22.12 -13.92
CA SER A 305 7.54 22.88 -13.03
C SER A 305 9.00 22.59 -13.41
N PRO A 306 9.90 23.59 -13.31
CA PRO A 306 11.31 23.36 -13.64
C PRO A 306 12.07 22.70 -12.50
N ILE A 307 13.07 21.89 -12.85
CA ILE A 307 14.13 21.47 -11.95
C ILE A 307 15.19 22.55 -11.94
N THR A 308 15.51 23.06 -10.73
CA THR A 308 16.45 24.19 -10.53
C THR A 308 17.87 23.75 -10.19
N LEU A 309 18.15 22.44 -10.27
CA LEU A 309 19.45 21.86 -9.93
C LEU A 309 20.52 22.13 -11.00
N PRO A 310 21.83 22.05 -10.65
CA PRO A 310 22.92 22.06 -11.61
C PRO A 310 22.80 20.96 -12.66
N GLY A 311 23.17 21.26 -13.93
CA GLY A 311 23.00 20.33 -15.06
C GLY A 311 23.81 19.05 -14.95
N GLN A 312 24.92 19.04 -14.19
CA GLN A 312 25.77 17.88 -13.96
C GLN A 312 25.17 16.90 -12.93
N MET A 313 24.23 17.32 -12.08
CA MET A 313 23.59 16.42 -11.13
C MET A 313 22.73 15.39 -11.86
N THR A 314 22.88 14.13 -11.46
CA THR A 314 22.01 13.04 -11.91
C THR A 314 20.91 12.79 -10.91
N ILE A 315 19.74 12.40 -11.45
CA ILE A 315 18.50 12.22 -10.70
C ILE A 315 17.94 10.83 -11.02
N GLY A 316 17.35 10.18 -10.04
CA GLY A 316 16.53 9.00 -10.22
C GLY A 316 15.27 9.09 -9.36
N VAL A 317 14.19 8.44 -9.79
CA VAL A 317 12.95 8.33 -9.02
C VAL A 317 12.40 6.92 -9.12
N GLU A 318 11.79 6.45 -8.03
CA GLU A 318 11.03 5.20 -7.96
C GLU A 318 9.61 5.58 -7.52
N ILE A 319 8.64 5.43 -8.45
CA ILE A 319 7.24 5.85 -8.28
C ILE A 319 6.40 4.62 -8.00
N GLU A 320 5.95 4.46 -6.77
CA GLU A 320 5.07 3.38 -6.35
C GLU A 320 3.60 3.75 -6.54
N SER A 321 2.81 2.81 -7.07
CA SER A 321 1.37 2.98 -7.27
C SER A 321 0.63 1.65 -7.23
N GLU A 322 -0.67 1.68 -6.92
CA GLU A 322 -1.57 0.53 -6.87
C GLU A 322 -2.77 0.77 -7.79
N GLY A 323 -3.28 -0.28 -8.43
CA GLY A 323 -4.45 -0.14 -9.29
C GLY A 323 -4.79 -1.40 -10.10
N LEU A 324 -5.79 -1.26 -10.98
CA LEU A 324 -6.33 -2.37 -11.77
C LEU A 324 -5.65 -2.55 -13.13
N ALA A 325 -4.83 -1.60 -13.58
CA ALA A 325 -4.12 -1.73 -14.85
C ALA A 325 -3.01 -2.78 -14.71
N SER A 326 -2.91 -3.67 -15.70
CA SER A 326 -1.83 -4.65 -15.72
C SER A 326 -0.48 -3.99 -15.99
N ARG A 327 0.59 -4.65 -15.53
CA ARG A 327 1.96 -4.19 -15.79
C ARG A 327 2.21 -4.01 -17.30
N GLU A 328 1.74 -4.92 -18.14
CA GLU A 328 1.90 -4.85 -19.59
C GLU A 328 1.18 -3.64 -20.19
N GLU A 329 0.02 -3.26 -19.66
CA GLU A 329 -0.67 -2.02 -20.09
C GLU A 329 0.14 -0.78 -19.71
N ILE A 330 0.70 -0.75 -18.51
CA ILE A 330 1.54 0.35 -18.02
C ILE A 330 2.80 0.47 -18.87
N GLU A 331 3.54 -0.63 -19.07
CA GLU A 331 4.75 -0.68 -19.90
C GLU A 331 4.49 -0.18 -21.32
N LYS A 332 3.42 -0.67 -21.93
CA LYS A 332 3.04 -0.29 -23.28
C LYS A 332 2.75 1.21 -23.41
N ILE A 333 2.07 1.80 -22.44
CA ILE A 333 1.73 3.22 -22.50
C ILE A 333 2.96 4.08 -22.24
N ILE A 334 3.74 3.78 -21.21
CA ILE A 334 4.97 4.51 -20.89
C ILE A 334 5.96 4.40 -22.04
N GLY A 335 6.20 3.20 -22.57
CA GLY A 335 7.09 2.98 -23.71
C GLY A 335 6.65 3.72 -24.99
N ASN A 336 5.34 3.79 -25.26
CA ASN A 336 4.82 4.56 -26.40
C ASN A 336 5.01 6.09 -26.24
N LEU A 337 4.93 6.60 -25.01
CA LEU A 337 5.05 8.03 -24.71
C LEU A 337 6.51 8.50 -24.68
N LEU A 338 7.40 7.68 -24.13
CA LEU A 338 8.82 8.02 -23.94
C LEU A 338 9.77 7.45 -25.02
N LYS A 339 9.24 6.59 -25.91
CA LYS A 339 9.90 6.01 -27.10
C LYS A 339 11.28 5.37 -26.86
N GLU A 340 12.33 6.18 -26.68
CA GLU A 340 13.72 5.73 -26.57
C GLU A 340 14.22 5.65 -25.12
N ARG A 341 13.41 6.07 -24.14
CA ARG A 341 13.77 6.10 -22.72
C ARG A 341 13.07 4.95 -22.00
N THR A 342 13.84 4.01 -21.50
CA THR A 342 13.31 2.82 -20.82
C THR A 342 13.17 3.09 -19.33
N TRP A 343 11.93 3.29 -18.89
CA TRP A 343 11.58 3.15 -17.48
C TRP A 343 11.36 1.67 -17.18
N GLU A 344 11.93 1.19 -16.10
CA GLU A 344 11.74 -0.17 -15.64
C GLU A 344 10.48 -0.24 -14.76
N LEU A 345 9.69 -1.30 -14.95
CA LEU A 345 8.57 -1.60 -14.05
C LEU A 345 8.89 -2.81 -13.20
N SER A 346 8.84 -2.64 -11.90
CA SER A 346 9.02 -3.70 -10.91
C SER A 346 7.71 -3.99 -10.16
N SER A 347 7.55 -5.21 -9.66
CA SER A 347 6.50 -5.55 -8.70
C SER A 347 7.07 -5.41 -7.30
N ASP A 348 6.41 -4.68 -6.43
CA ASP A 348 6.73 -4.64 -5.00
C ASP A 348 5.72 -5.49 -4.23
N ILE A 349 6.23 -6.43 -3.43
CA ILE A 349 5.41 -7.34 -2.61
C ILE A 349 4.68 -6.64 -1.46
N THR A 350 5.08 -5.40 -1.12
CA THR A 350 4.43 -4.58 -0.09
C THR A 350 3.16 -3.90 -0.60
N LEU A 351 2.98 -3.86 -1.93
CA LEU A 351 1.85 -3.21 -2.59
C LEU A 351 0.77 -4.23 -2.98
N ILE A 352 -0.50 -3.81 -2.93
CA ILE A 352 -1.63 -4.63 -3.40
C ILE A 352 -1.91 -4.31 -4.87
N ASN A 353 -1.64 -5.28 -5.77
CA ASN A 353 -1.67 -5.06 -7.22
C ASN A 353 -0.86 -3.83 -7.62
N GLY A 354 0.29 -3.65 -6.98
CA GLY A 354 1.11 -2.46 -7.14
C GLY A 354 2.21 -2.62 -8.16
N THR A 355 2.67 -1.49 -8.64
CA THR A 355 3.76 -1.35 -9.58
C THR A 355 4.68 -0.24 -9.11
N GLU A 356 5.97 -0.48 -9.17
CA GLU A 356 7.02 0.50 -8.99
C GLU A 356 7.59 0.87 -10.35
N ALA A 357 7.49 2.14 -10.73
CA ALA A 357 8.10 2.67 -11.95
C ALA A 357 9.45 3.31 -11.62
N ILE A 358 10.53 2.67 -12.08
CA ILE A 358 11.91 3.07 -11.82
C ILE A 358 12.45 3.85 -13.02
N SER A 359 12.91 5.06 -12.79
CA SER A 359 13.46 5.89 -13.85
C SER A 359 14.87 5.42 -14.29
N PRO A 360 15.24 5.63 -15.57
CA PRO A 360 16.65 5.67 -15.94
C PRO A 360 17.34 6.86 -15.25
N ILE A 361 18.66 7.00 -15.43
CA ILE A 361 19.38 8.19 -14.97
C ILE A 361 18.83 9.41 -15.71
N LEU A 362 18.23 10.33 -14.95
CA LEU A 362 17.63 11.57 -15.43
C LEU A 362 18.59 12.76 -15.23
N ARG A 363 18.39 13.80 -16.04
CA ARG A 363 19.03 15.11 -15.87
C ARG A 363 17.96 16.19 -15.92
N LYS A 364 18.25 17.36 -15.36
CA LYS A 364 17.27 18.46 -15.21
C LYS A 364 16.50 18.78 -16.51
N ASP A 365 17.16 18.66 -17.67
CA ASP A 365 16.56 19.05 -18.96
C ASP A 365 15.46 18.07 -19.43
N THR A 366 15.51 16.81 -18.99
CA THR A 366 14.55 15.77 -19.38
C THR A 366 13.66 15.32 -18.23
N ALA A 367 14.16 15.38 -16.99
CA ALA A 367 13.52 14.79 -15.83
C ALA A 367 12.09 15.30 -15.60
N SER A 368 11.88 16.63 -15.67
CA SER A 368 10.54 17.20 -15.48
C SER A 368 9.53 16.60 -16.46
N HIS A 369 9.88 16.58 -17.76
CA HIS A 369 8.98 16.05 -18.79
C HIS A 369 8.70 14.55 -18.61
N GLU A 370 9.73 13.76 -18.32
CA GLU A 370 9.59 12.31 -18.14
C GLU A 370 8.73 11.98 -16.91
N ILE A 371 8.98 12.63 -15.77
CA ILE A 371 8.21 12.44 -14.54
C ILE A 371 6.74 12.83 -14.75
N TYR A 372 6.46 13.99 -15.38
CA TYR A 372 5.10 14.38 -15.73
C TYR A 372 4.42 13.36 -16.64
N THR A 373 5.15 12.82 -17.62
CA THR A 373 4.62 11.83 -18.56
C THR A 373 4.26 10.54 -17.84
N VAL A 374 5.15 10.03 -16.98
CA VAL A 374 4.92 8.76 -16.24
C VAL A 374 3.82 8.91 -15.20
N CYS A 375 3.85 9.96 -14.37
CA CYS A 375 2.80 10.22 -13.39
C CYS A 375 1.42 10.35 -14.05
N ASN A 376 1.31 11.11 -15.13
CA ASN A 376 0.07 11.28 -15.87
C ASN A 376 -0.39 9.98 -16.54
N ALA A 377 0.54 9.16 -17.05
CA ALA A 377 0.22 7.86 -17.61
C ALA A 377 -0.36 6.92 -16.53
N LEU A 378 0.33 6.77 -15.41
CA LEU A 378 -0.15 5.98 -14.27
C LEU A 378 -1.51 6.48 -13.78
N TYR A 379 -1.64 7.79 -13.55
CA TYR A 379 -2.89 8.40 -13.10
C TYR A 379 -4.03 8.19 -14.10
N SER A 380 -3.78 8.32 -15.42
CA SER A 380 -4.79 8.08 -16.47
C SER A 380 -5.20 6.61 -16.58
N LEU A 381 -4.36 5.69 -16.13
CA LEU A 381 -4.65 4.26 -16.07
C LEU A 381 -5.44 3.85 -14.82
N GLY A 382 -5.83 4.78 -13.98
CA GLY A 382 -6.54 4.51 -12.75
C GLY A 382 -5.63 3.98 -11.63
N GLN A 383 -4.31 4.20 -11.76
CA GLN A 383 -3.41 3.96 -10.64
C GLN A 383 -3.60 5.03 -9.57
N GLU A 384 -3.44 4.66 -8.32
CA GLU A 384 -3.55 5.53 -7.15
C GLU A 384 -2.36 5.26 -6.21
N THR A 385 -2.18 6.11 -5.21
CA THR A 385 -1.21 5.89 -4.14
C THR A 385 -1.94 5.68 -2.83
N SER A 386 -1.54 4.66 -2.09
CA SER A 386 -2.04 4.34 -0.75
C SER A 386 -1.00 4.67 0.32
N GLU A 387 -1.33 4.46 1.57
CA GLU A 387 -0.40 4.58 2.71
C GLU A 387 0.79 3.61 2.62
N ARG A 388 0.70 2.56 1.79
CA ARG A 388 1.80 1.64 1.53
C ARG A 388 2.82 2.19 0.54
N CYS A 389 2.40 3.10 -0.35
CA CYS A 389 3.25 3.64 -1.38
C CYS A 389 4.23 4.66 -0.80
N GLY A 390 5.51 4.52 -1.13
CA GLY A 390 6.56 5.48 -0.87
C GLY A 390 6.98 6.25 -2.11
N GLY A 391 7.78 7.28 -1.91
CA GLY A 391 8.45 8.01 -2.99
C GLY A 391 9.96 8.01 -2.75
N HIS A 392 10.73 7.41 -3.66
CA HIS A 392 12.18 7.37 -3.53
C HIS A 392 12.83 8.29 -4.55
N ILE A 393 13.74 9.15 -4.06
CA ILE A 393 14.48 10.09 -4.89
C ILE A 393 15.97 9.80 -4.74
N HIS A 394 16.63 9.59 -5.86
CA HIS A 394 18.06 9.35 -5.95
C HIS A 394 18.76 10.58 -6.51
N ILE A 395 19.80 11.04 -5.82
CA ILE A 395 20.70 12.10 -6.31
C ILE A 395 22.10 11.51 -6.43
N GLY A 396 22.74 11.74 -7.58
CA GLY A 396 24.09 11.22 -7.83
C GLY A 396 25.09 11.68 -6.79
N ALA A 397 25.77 10.72 -6.16
CA ALA A 397 26.75 10.96 -5.10
C ALA A 397 28.04 11.61 -5.63
N ASP A 398 28.35 11.47 -6.92
CA ASP A 398 29.51 12.08 -7.59
C ASP A 398 29.55 13.61 -7.50
N TYR A 399 28.42 14.23 -7.16
CA TYR A 399 28.34 15.68 -6.97
C TYR A 399 29.09 16.13 -5.71
N LEU A 400 29.21 15.27 -4.70
CA LEU A 400 29.97 15.53 -3.47
C LEU A 400 31.39 15.00 -3.63
N THR A 401 32.34 15.90 -3.92
CA THR A 401 33.72 15.55 -4.28
C THR A 401 34.67 15.50 -3.10
N ASP A 402 34.35 16.23 -2.03
CA ASP A 402 35.24 16.46 -0.91
C ASP A 402 34.64 15.97 0.41
N LEU A 403 35.48 15.57 1.36
CA LEU A 403 35.06 15.17 2.70
C LEU A 403 34.19 16.22 3.40
N GLN A 404 34.49 17.51 3.19
CA GLN A 404 33.70 18.58 3.79
C GLN A 404 32.29 18.67 3.25
N ASP A 405 32.07 18.30 1.97
CA ASP A 405 30.75 18.21 1.36
C ASP A 405 29.86 17.21 2.13
N TRP A 406 30.41 16.03 2.38
CA TRP A 406 29.73 14.94 3.11
C TRP A 406 29.49 15.30 4.58
N LYS A 407 30.44 16.01 5.23
CA LYS A 407 30.25 16.52 6.59
C LYS A 407 29.11 17.54 6.64
N ASN A 408 29.06 18.46 5.68
CA ASN A 408 27.99 19.44 5.58
C ASN A 408 26.63 18.76 5.38
N LEU A 409 26.52 17.80 4.44
CA LEU A 409 25.29 17.05 4.21
C LEU A 409 24.80 16.37 5.49
N ARG A 410 25.70 15.65 6.19
CA ARG A 410 25.37 14.98 7.44
C ARG A 410 24.93 15.96 8.53
N ASN A 411 25.62 17.10 8.66
CA ASN A 411 25.30 18.08 9.68
C ASN A 411 23.95 18.74 9.43
N ILE A 412 23.64 19.13 8.20
CA ILE A 412 22.32 19.66 7.85
C ILE A 412 21.26 18.59 8.13
N TRP A 413 21.47 17.36 7.63
CA TRP A 413 20.52 16.27 7.83
C TRP A 413 20.20 16.01 9.30
N ASN A 414 21.22 15.84 10.14
CA ASN A 414 21.03 15.52 11.54
C ASN A 414 20.23 16.57 12.31
N ASN A 415 20.33 17.84 11.93
CA ASN A 415 19.60 18.94 12.59
C ASN A 415 18.23 19.21 11.98
N THR A 416 17.92 18.64 10.80
CA THR A 416 16.70 18.99 10.07
C THR A 416 15.85 17.77 9.66
N GLU A 417 16.24 16.55 9.99
CA GLU A 417 15.57 15.34 9.58
C GLU A 417 14.07 15.36 9.91
N LYS A 418 13.68 15.80 11.11
CA LYS A 418 12.27 15.96 11.51
C LYS A 418 11.52 16.92 10.58
N ILE A 419 12.14 18.04 10.24
CA ILE A 419 11.57 19.04 9.35
C ILE A 419 11.40 18.46 7.93
N LEU A 420 12.39 17.70 7.45
CA LEU A 420 12.35 17.06 6.14
C LEU A 420 11.21 16.05 6.02
N TYR A 421 10.87 15.29 7.06
CA TYR A 421 9.68 14.44 7.09
C TYR A 421 8.38 15.24 6.88
N ILE A 422 8.32 16.44 7.43
CA ILE A 422 7.13 17.31 7.34
C ILE A 422 7.00 17.91 5.94
N ILE A 423 8.09 18.55 5.44
CA ILE A 423 8.03 19.35 4.20
C ILE A 423 8.16 18.54 2.91
N SER A 424 8.59 17.29 2.97
CA SER A 424 8.65 16.39 1.81
C SER A 424 7.28 15.86 1.38
N ASN A 425 6.24 16.02 2.21
CA ASN A 425 4.88 15.65 1.92
C ASN A 425 4.06 16.86 1.42
N ARG A 426 2.96 16.59 0.71
CA ARG A 426 2.12 17.67 0.19
C ARG A 426 1.49 18.44 1.35
N LYS A 427 1.13 19.69 1.07
CA LYS A 427 0.36 20.52 2.00
C LYS A 427 -0.93 19.81 2.43
N GLY A 428 -1.16 19.70 3.74
CA GLY A 428 -2.28 18.97 4.31
C GLY A 428 -2.07 17.45 4.41
N GLU A 429 -0.84 16.96 4.23
CA GLU A 429 -0.49 15.55 4.40
C GLU A 429 0.57 15.35 5.48
N ILE A 430 0.33 14.39 6.35
CA ILE A 430 1.33 13.91 7.32
C ILE A 430 2.14 12.74 6.71
N PRO A 431 3.33 12.44 7.25
CA PRO A 431 4.05 11.24 6.89
C PRO A 431 3.17 9.99 7.06
N ARG A 432 3.25 9.06 6.12
CA ARG A 432 2.50 7.79 6.15
C ARG A 432 2.82 6.98 7.42
N GLU A 433 1.86 6.21 7.90
CA GLU A 433 2.01 5.41 9.13
C GLU A 433 3.23 4.47 9.06
N GLU A 434 3.47 3.83 7.93
CA GLU A 434 4.59 2.91 7.73
C GLU A 434 5.95 3.60 7.44
N VAL A 435 6.02 4.94 7.41
CA VAL A 435 7.27 5.66 7.11
C VAL A 435 8.41 5.24 8.03
N LEU A 436 8.15 5.07 9.33
CA LEU A 436 9.16 4.65 10.30
C LEU A 436 9.65 3.20 10.12
N LYS A 437 8.95 2.39 9.33
CA LYS A 437 9.36 1.03 8.98
C LYS A 437 10.33 1.01 7.80
N TYR A 438 10.06 1.82 6.77
CA TYR A 438 10.77 1.80 5.50
C TYR A 438 11.66 3.03 5.24
N ALA A 439 11.59 4.05 6.09
CA ALA A 439 12.40 5.25 6.04
C ALA A 439 12.72 5.70 7.47
N LYS A 440 13.46 4.89 8.21
CA LYS A 440 13.77 5.11 9.63
C LYS A 440 14.64 6.34 9.82
N PRO A 441 14.42 7.20 10.86
CA PRO A 441 15.31 8.30 11.17
C PRO A 441 16.73 7.80 11.46
N ILE A 442 17.73 8.60 11.05
CA ILE A 442 19.14 8.36 11.38
C ILE A 442 19.58 9.26 12.54
N SER A 443 19.11 10.50 12.58
CA SER A 443 19.34 11.40 13.71
C SER A 443 18.73 10.78 14.97
N GLY A 444 19.55 10.53 15.97
CA GLY A 444 19.11 9.88 17.22
C GLY A 444 19.22 8.35 17.24
N LYS A 445 19.57 7.70 16.14
CA LYS A 445 19.95 6.29 16.18
C LYS A 445 21.26 6.14 16.97
N ASP A 446 21.02 5.75 18.21
CA ASP A 446 22.03 5.14 19.07
C ASP A 446 23.28 6.01 19.31
N GLU A 447 23.17 6.95 20.24
CA GLU A 447 24.36 7.65 20.78
C GLU A 447 25.51 6.69 21.12
N SER A 448 25.23 5.40 21.37
CA SER A 448 26.21 4.37 21.61
C SER A 448 27.00 3.99 20.35
N LYS A 449 26.34 3.94 19.18
CA LYS A 449 27.01 3.69 17.88
C LYS A 449 27.79 4.91 17.42
N GLN A 450 27.26 6.11 17.63
CA GLN A 450 27.98 7.36 17.31
C GLN A 450 29.22 7.56 18.21
N LYS A 451 29.16 7.14 19.48
CA LYS A 451 30.34 7.19 20.41
C LYS A 451 31.45 6.24 19.97
N THR A 452 31.14 5.15 19.25
CA THR A 452 32.14 4.20 18.74
C THR A 452 32.75 4.61 17.40
N ILE A 453 32.08 5.50 16.63
CA ILE A 453 32.52 5.97 15.31
C ILE A 453 32.62 7.50 15.37
N ASN A 454 33.82 8.01 15.63
CA ASN A 454 34.03 9.47 15.68
C ASN A 454 34.22 10.04 14.28
N LEU A 455 33.09 10.30 13.58
CA LEU A 455 33.09 10.90 12.24
C LEU A 455 33.54 12.37 12.22
N GLU A 456 33.45 13.07 13.34
CA GLU A 456 33.88 14.49 13.42
C GLU A 456 35.38 14.63 13.20
N SER A 457 36.19 13.71 13.76
CA SER A 457 37.65 13.71 13.63
C SER A 457 38.16 12.97 12.40
N GLU A 458 37.25 12.36 11.59
CA GLU A 458 37.68 11.64 10.39
C GLU A 458 38.19 12.61 9.33
N SER A 459 39.36 12.29 8.78
CA SER A 459 40.07 13.10 7.78
C SER A 459 40.15 12.46 6.40
N ASP A 460 39.69 11.18 6.27
CA ASP A 460 39.66 10.44 5.04
C ASP A 460 38.23 10.26 4.54
N LEU A 461 38.00 10.50 3.25
CA LEU A 461 36.67 10.48 2.66
C LEU A 461 36.09 9.06 2.60
N GLU A 462 36.90 8.06 2.24
CA GLU A 462 36.40 6.67 2.11
C GLU A 462 36.02 6.12 3.50
N ASN A 463 36.86 6.40 4.51
CA ASN A 463 36.57 6.03 5.90
C ASN A 463 35.32 6.73 6.42
N PHE A 464 35.11 8.00 6.07
CA PHE A 464 33.92 8.75 6.44
C PHE A 464 32.66 8.13 5.83
N ILE A 465 32.68 7.83 4.52
CA ILE A 465 31.56 7.17 3.82
C ILE A 465 31.28 5.80 4.43
N ALA A 466 32.33 4.99 4.68
CA ALA A 466 32.16 3.69 5.33
C ALA A 466 31.55 3.86 6.75
N GLY A 467 31.95 4.89 7.46
CA GLY A 467 31.42 5.22 8.79
C GLY A 467 29.95 5.60 8.77
N ILE A 468 29.49 6.47 7.85
CA ILE A 468 28.06 6.82 7.72
C ILE A 468 27.20 5.64 7.31
N LYS A 469 27.66 4.78 6.37
CA LYS A 469 26.99 3.52 6.00
C LYS A 469 26.82 2.60 7.23
N LYS A 470 27.85 2.50 8.09
CA LYS A 470 27.80 1.69 9.30
C LYS A 470 26.84 2.23 10.35
N ILE A 471 26.75 3.57 10.51
CA ILE A 471 25.77 4.22 11.38
C ILE A 471 24.36 3.99 10.87
N GLN A 472 24.15 4.13 9.57
CA GLN A 472 22.88 3.86 8.92
C GLN A 472 22.39 2.44 9.20
N GLY A 473 23.20 1.43 8.99
CA GLY A 473 22.95 0.01 9.30
C GLY A 473 22.22 -0.73 8.20
N ASP A 474 20.98 -0.38 7.89
CA ASP A 474 20.17 -1.03 6.85
C ASP A 474 19.66 -0.02 5.77
N ARG A 475 19.15 -0.55 4.66
CA ARG A 475 18.64 0.27 3.54
C ARG A 475 17.34 1.03 3.86
N PHE A 476 16.67 0.71 4.96
CA PHE A 476 15.37 1.30 5.35
C PHE A 476 15.54 2.58 6.17
N SER A 477 16.53 3.38 5.87
CA SER A 477 16.77 4.67 6.50
C SER A 477 16.24 5.81 5.65
N ALA A 478 15.82 6.90 6.29
CA ALA A 478 15.25 8.10 5.65
C ALA A 478 16.16 8.70 4.58
N ILE A 479 17.48 8.71 4.86
CA ILE A 479 18.54 8.91 3.87
C ILE A 479 19.35 7.62 3.78
N ASN A 480 19.55 7.09 2.59
CA ASN A 480 20.18 5.80 2.35
C ASN A 480 21.45 5.97 1.52
N TYR A 481 22.58 5.54 2.10
CA TYR A 481 23.91 5.63 1.51
C TYR A 481 24.43 4.28 0.96
N VAL A 482 23.60 3.22 0.96
CA VAL A 482 24.05 1.86 0.58
C VAL A 482 24.69 1.86 -0.80
N ASN A 483 24.12 2.58 -1.76
CA ASN A 483 24.58 2.62 -3.14
C ASN A 483 25.74 3.59 -3.39
N VAL A 484 26.19 4.37 -2.41
CA VAL A 484 27.31 5.32 -2.57
C VAL A 484 28.60 4.55 -2.82
N GLY A 485 29.33 4.88 -3.89
CA GLY A 485 30.56 4.22 -4.29
C GLY A 485 30.37 2.92 -5.09
N GLU A 486 29.14 2.52 -5.41
CA GLU A 486 28.85 1.38 -6.30
C GLU A 486 28.98 1.80 -7.77
N GLU A 487 29.58 0.95 -8.62
CA GLU A 487 29.83 1.28 -10.04
C GLU A 487 28.56 1.59 -10.83
N GLU A 488 27.49 0.83 -10.60
CA GLU A 488 26.27 0.91 -11.42
C GLU A 488 25.25 1.90 -10.85
N LYS A 489 25.26 2.17 -9.56
CA LYS A 489 24.21 2.96 -8.88
C LYS A 489 24.78 3.87 -7.78
N ASN A 490 25.75 4.74 -8.14
CA ASN A 490 26.37 5.64 -7.17
C ASN A 490 25.44 6.81 -6.78
N THR A 491 24.50 6.56 -5.84
CA THR A 491 23.47 7.55 -5.46
C THR A 491 23.27 7.62 -3.95
N ILE A 492 22.83 8.80 -3.51
CA ILE A 492 22.20 9.03 -2.21
C ILE A 492 20.69 8.94 -2.43
N GLU A 493 20.00 8.08 -1.70
CA GLU A 493 18.57 7.86 -1.81
C GLU A 493 17.81 8.50 -0.64
N PHE A 494 16.78 9.26 -0.94
CA PHE A 494 15.87 9.90 0.02
C PHE A 494 14.51 9.19 -0.02
N ARG A 495 14.08 8.64 1.12
CA ARG A 495 12.90 7.74 1.23
C ARG A 495 11.74 8.32 2.05
N LEU A 496 11.84 9.57 2.47
CA LEU A 496 10.83 10.19 3.35
C LEU A 496 9.49 10.50 2.67
N PRO A 497 9.44 10.89 1.37
CA PRO A 497 8.18 11.27 0.77
C PRO A 497 7.15 10.15 0.77
N ASN A 498 5.88 10.51 1.00
CA ASN A 498 4.77 9.62 0.69
C ASN A 498 4.71 9.38 -0.82
N GLY A 499 4.21 8.22 -1.23
CA GLY A 499 3.93 7.96 -2.64
C GLY A 499 2.90 8.95 -3.19
N THR A 500 3.12 9.41 -4.42
CA THR A 500 2.20 10.33 -5.09
C THR A 500 2.28 10.19 -6.61
N LEU A 501 1.15 10.38 -7.29
CA LEU A 501 1.11 10.53 -8.74
C LEU A 501 1.00 12.00 -9.17
N ASP A 502 1.13 12.96 -8.23
CA ASP A 502 1.25 14.38 -8.53
C ASP A 502 2.67 14.71 -9.00
N PRO A 503 2.88 14.97 -10.30
CA PRO A 503 4.22 15.20 -10.85
C PRO A 503 4.89 16.45 -10.28
N THR A 504 4.11 17.46 -9.90
CA THR A 504 4.66 18.69 -9.30
C THR A 504 5.30 18.40 -7.95
N THR A 505 4.70 17.53 -7.12
CA THR A 505 5.29 17.11 -5.84
C THR A 505 6.65 16.42 -6.03
N TRP A 506 6.78 15.57 -7.06
CA TRP A 506 8.07 14.96 -7.39
C TRP A 506 9.14 16.00 -7.74
N ILE A 507 8.80 16.96 -8.59
CA ILE A 507 9.74 18.03 -8.99
C ILE A 507 10.14 18.89 -7.79
N GLU A 508 9.18 19.25 -6.95
CA GLU A 508 9.44 19.98 -5.71
C GLU A 508 10.43 19.19 -4.84
N ASN A 509 10.16 17.92 -4.53
CA ASN A 509 11.03 17.10 -3.70
C ASN A 509 12.42 16.87 -4.31
N ILE A 510 12.53 16.73 -5.65
CA ILE A 510 13.81 16.69 -6.35
C ILE A 510 14.59 18.00 -6.12
N ASN A 511 13.93 19.16 -6.22
CA ASN A 511 14.57 20.45 -5.93
C ASN A 511 14.98 20.57 -4.47
N LEU A 512 14.20 20.05 -3.52
CA LEU A 512 14.53 20.04 -2.10
C LEU A 512 15.77 19.18 -1.80
N PHE A 513 15.73 17.89 -2.16
CA PHE A 513 16.81 16.95 -1.82
C PHE A 513 18.06 17.17 -2.68
N GLY A 514 17.89 17.48 -3.95
CA GLY A 514 19.00 17.89 -4.81
C GLY A 514 19.60 19.22 -4.35
N GLY A 515 18.76 20.16 -3.88
CA GLY A 515 19.18 21.41 -3.26
C GLY A 515 20.02 21.18 -2.00
N LEU A 516 19.62 20.21 -1.16
CA LEU A 516 20.39 19.80 0.02
C LEU A 516 21.80 19.30 -0.36
N VAL A 517 21.89 18.43 -1.37
CA VAL A 517 23.19 17.93 -1.87
C VAL A 517 24.02 19.07 -2.50
N ARG A 518 23.38 19.93 -3.31
CA ARG A 518 24.03 21.10 -3.91
C ARG A 518 24.62 22.03 -2.85
N VAL A 519 23.83 22.41 -1.87
CA VAL A 519 24.27 23.33 -0.79
C VAL A 519 25.41 22.76 0.02
N SER A 520 25.39 21.46 0.27
CA SER A 520 26.48 20.80 1.01
C SER A 520 27.83 20.95 0.32
N HIS A 521 27.85 20.88 -1.01
CA HIS A 521 29.03 21.12 -1.83
C HIS A 521 29.40 22.63 -1.94
N GLU A 522 28.41 23.51 -2.10
CA GLU A 522 28.65 24.95 -2.17
C GLU A 522 29.23 25.50 -0.85
N LEU A 523 28.72 25.06 0.29
CA LEU A 523 29.20 25.47 1.62
C LEU A 523 30.68 25.16 1.82
N SER A 524 31.18 24.00 1.39
CA SER A 524 32.59 23.67 1.51
C SER A 524 33.48 24.65 0.77
N LYS A 525 33.08 25.11 -0.41
CA LYS A 525 33.78 26.11 -1.18
C LYS A 525 33.73 27.52 -0.55
N ILE A 526 32.55 27.87 -0.01
CA ILE A 526 32.34 29.16 0.65
C ILE A 526 33.16 29.27 1.94
N MET A 527 33.26 28.18 2.70
CA MET A 527 34.04 28.10 3.94
C MET A 527 35.53 28.33 3.71
N LEU A 528 36.06 28.05 2.51
CA LEU A 528 37.45 28.31 2.15
C LEU A 528 37.73 29.79 1.82
N LYS A 529 36.72 30.64 1.59
CA LYS A 529 36.85 32.06 1.29
C LYS A 529 36.98 32.88 2.55
N SER A 530 37.80 33.96 2.51
CA SER A 530 37.76 34.97 3.56
C SER A 530 36.43 35.74 3.51
N GLU A 531 36.11 36.45 4.60
CA GLU A 531 34.84 37.17 4.72
C GLU A 531 34.69 38.24 3.61
N GLU A 532 35.79 38.89 3.25
CA GLU A 532 35.83 39.94 2.21
C GLU A 532 35.64 39.38 0.79
N GLN A 533 35.91 38.07 0.60
CA GLN A 533 35.76 37.39 -0.69
C GLN A 533 34.36 36.83 -0.90
N ARG A 534 33.52 36.83 0.14
CA ARG A 534 32.16 36.26 0.07
C ARG A 534 31.17 37.28 -0.46
N THR A 535 30.30 36.82 -1.37
CA THR A 535 29.16 37.61 -1.81
C THR A 535 28.09 37.67 -0.70
N GLU A 536 27.12 38.55 -0.85
CA GLU A 536 26.02 38.65 0.13
C GLU A 536 25.15 37.38 0.15
N GLU A 537 24.97 36.70 -1.01
CA GLU A 537 24.31 35.40 -1.09
C GLU A 537 25.08 34.33 -0.32
N GLU A 538 26.41 34.29 -0.46
CA GLU A 538 27.28 33.35 0.26
C GLU A 538 27.27 33.59 1.76
N LYS A 539 27.26 34.85 2.20
CA LYS A 539 27.11 35.21 3.62
C LYS A 539 25.76 34.77 4.15
N LYS A 540 24.67 34.95 3.36
CA LYS A 540 23.33 34.47 3.72
C LYS A 540 23.28 32.95 3.81
N MET A 541 23.95 32.23 2.91
CA MET A 541 24.03 30.76 2.98
C MET A 541 24.72 30.29 4.26
N LEU A 542 25.86 30.90 4.63
CA LEU A 542 26.54 30.58 5.89
C LEU A 542 25.68 30.91 7.11
N TYR A 543 25.03 32.07 7.12
CA TYR A 543 24.10 32.44 8.20
C TYR A 543 22.97 31.39 8.37
N ASN A 544 22.34 30.98 7.29
CA ASN A 544 21.29 29.94 7.35
C ASN A 544 21.85 28.59 7.83
N TYR A 545 23.07 28.24 7.41
CA TYR A 545 23.75 27.03 7.89
C TYR A 545 24.05 27.09 9.39
N GLU A 546 24.48 28.25 9.92
CA GLU A 546 24.69 28.48 11.36
C GLU A 546 23.37 28.41 12.13
N VAL A 547 22.28 28.98 11.59
CA VAL A 547 20.94 28.87 12.18
C VAL A 547 20.54 27.41 12.32
N ILE A 548 20.72 26.58 11.28
CA ILE A 548 20.41 25.14 11.34
C ILE A 548 21.15 24.42 12.47
N GLN A 549 22.39 24.87 12.80
CA GLN A 549 23.20 24.20 13.82
C GLN A 549 22.93 24.70 15.26
N MET A 550 22.49 25.94 15.42
CA MET A 550 22.48 26.61 16.73
C MET A 550 21.07 26.98 17.21
N GLU A 551 20.11 27.15 16.30
CA GLU A 551 18.76 27.60 16.67
C GLU A 551 17.95 26.45 17.24
N GLN A 552 17.11 26.71 18.25
CA GLN A 552 16.23 25.75 18.89
C GLN A 552 14.75 25.91 18.41
N ASP A 553 14.44 27.06 17.82
CA ASP A 553 13.13 27.30 17.23
C ASP A 553 13.01 26.54 15.90
N GLU A 554 12.28 25.43 15.91
CA GLU A 554 12.11 24.55 14.73
C GLU A 554 11.58 25.32 13.52
N ARG A 555 10.73 26.33 13.71
CA ARG A 555 10.19 27.14 12.60
C ARG A 555 11.29 27.97 11.92
N LYS A 556 12.22 28.57 12.69
CA LYS A 556 13.36 29.28 12.13
C LYS A 556 14.36 28.35 11.46
N VAL A 557 14.57 27.16 12.02
CA VAL A 557 15.39 26.12 11.39
C VAL A 557 14.77 25.69 10.06
N ALA A 558 13.45 25.53 9.99
CA ALA A 558 12.75 25.23 8.74
C ALA A 558 12.91 26.35 7.71
N GLU A 559 12.78 27.63 8.11
CA GLU A 559 13.02 28.78 7.21
C GLU A 559 14.45 28.80 6.67
N ALA A 560 15.44 28.53 7.53
CA ALA A 560 16.84 28.48 7.13
C ALA A 560 17.13 27.33 6.16
N LEU A 561 16.61 26.12 6.44
CA LEU A 561 16.75 24.95 5.59
C LEU A 561 16.12 25.20 4.20
N ILE A 562 14.88 25.67 4.17
CA ILE A 562 14.15 25.96 2.95
C ILE A 562 14.88 27.05 2.15
N GLY A 563 15.33 28.12 2.84
CA GLY A 563 16.10 29.20 2.22
C GLY A 563 17.46 28.78 1.67
N LEU A 564 18.03 27.67 2.13
CA LEU A 564 19.24 27.06 1.58
C LEU A 564 18.96 26.21 0.34
N CYS A 565 17.94 25.35 0.44
CA CYS A 565 17.77 24.25 -0.51
C CYS A 565 17.02 24.63 -1.77
N VAL A 566 16.02 25.52 -1.68
CA VAL A 566 15.09 25.82 -2.77
C VAL A 566 15.19 27.26 -3.27
N SER A 567 14.64 27.51 -4.46
CA SER A 567 14.59 28.86 -5.01
C SER A 567 13.61 29.75 -4.23
N GLN A 568 13.84 31.07 -4.28
CA GLN A 568 12.97 32.04 -3.61
C GLN A 568 11.49 31.91 -4.02
N GLU A 569 11.24 31.53 -5.26
CA GLU A 569 9.87 31.33 -5.80
C GLU A 569 9.17 30.13 -5.13
N GLN A 570 9.93 29.12 -4.74
CA GLN A 570 9.42 27.90 -4.12
C GLN A 570 9.32 27.98 -2.58
N MET A 571 10.02 28.94 -1.95
CA MET A 571 10.08 29.03 -0.48
C MET A 571 8.71 29.00 0.18
N GLN A 572 7.76 29.80 -0.30
CA GLN A 572 6.42 29.89 0.32
C GLN A 572 5.68 28.55 0.28
N THR A 573 5.82 27.75 -0.79
CA THR A 573 5.22 26.42 -0.88
C THR A 573 5.66 25.49 0.25
N TYR A 574 6.96 25.49 0.58
CA TYR A 574 7.48 24.63 1.65
C TYR A 574 7.19 25.18 3.05
N LEU A 575 7.15 26.51 3.21
CA LEU A 575 6.74 27.12 4.46
C LEU A 575 5.28 26.80 4.77
N ASP A 576 4.41 26.88 3.78
CA ASP A 576 2.99 26.50 3.91
C ASP A 576 2.84 25.01 4.26
N ARG A 577 3.68 24.12 3.68
CA ARG A 577 3.72 22.70 4.06
C ARG A 577 4.14 22.52 5.51
N TYR A 578 5.22 23.19 5.92
CA TYR A 578 5.71 23.10 7.28
C TYR A 578 4.63 23.51 8.28
N ASP A 579 4.03 24.67 8.08
CA ASP A 579 3.03 25.23 9.00
C ASP A 579 1.79 24.32 9.10
N GLU A 580 1.20 23.91 7.96
CA GLU A 580 -0.02 23.10 7.96
C GLU A 580 0.22 21.65 8.41
N ASN A 581 1.30 21.01 7.94
CA ASN A 581 1.59 19.63 8.27
C ASN A 581 2.06 19.46 9.72
N SER A 582 2.80 20.43 10.29
CA SER A 582 3.15 20.43 11.71
C SER A 582 1.92 20.54 12.60
N GLU A 583 0.96 21.41 12.24
CA GLU A 583 -0.31 21.54 12.97
C GLU A 583 -1.14 20.26 12.92
N LEU A 584 -1.11 19.55 11.79
CA LEU A 584 -1.79 18.25 11.65
C LEU A 584 -1.15 17.17 12.52
N LEU A 585 0.19 17.11 12.56
CA LEU A 585 0.92 16.13 13.39
C LEU A 585 0.66 16.34 14.88
N GLU A 586 0.57 17.60 15.35
CA GLU A 586 0.24 17.90 16.75
C GLU A 586 -1.18 17.47 17.14
N LYS A 587 -2.10 17.40 16.19
CA LYS A 587 -3.50 16.99 16.41
C LYS A 587 -3.73 15.49 16.28
N THR A 588 -2.76 14.74 15.75
CA THR A 588 -2.84 13.30 15.58
C THR A 588 -2.46 12.63 16.91
N PRO A 589 -3.32 11.85 17.55
CA PRO A 589 -2.97 11.12 18.78
C PRO A 589 -1.83 10.14 18.51
N GLU A 590 -0.88 10.02 19.46
CA GLU A 590 0.20 9.02 19.42
C GLU A 590 -0.30 7.60 19.36
#